data_b456e285c53a8e9ddbd88ff0312e0e2d
#
_entry.id   b456e285c53a8e9ddbd88ff0312e0e2d
#
_cell.length_a   1.000
_cell.length_b   1.000
_cell.length_c   1.000
_cell.angle_alpha   90.00
_cell.angle_beta   90.00
_cell.angle_gamma   90.00
#
_symmetry.space_group_name_H-M   'P 1'
#
loop_
_entity.id
_entity.type
_entity.pdbx_description
1 polymer ?
#
loop_
_entity_poly.entity_id
_entity_poly.type
_entity_poly.pdbx_seq_one_letter_code
_entity_poly.pdbx_strand_id
1 'polypeptide(L)' 'DTQRKILHYLKSSLEAGKSYFKSKYIASDLGLSPKEVGINLAILSEICDELDIMRWSYSNSTTWRVTARAS' A
#
# COMPACT_ATOMS: atom_id res chain seq x y z
N ASP A 1 -5.78 -13.11 -5.51
CA ASP A 1 -4.90 -12.16 -6.20
C ASP A 1 -4.23 -11.22 -5.20
N THR A 2 -2.90 -11.19 -5.22
CA THR A 2 -2.09 -10.43 -4.27
C THR A 2 -2.39 -8.93 -4.35
N GLN A 3 -2.50 -8.38 -5.55
CA GLN A 3 -2.79 -6.96 -5.74
C GLN A 3 -4.14 -6.59 -5.15
N ARG A 4 -5.13 -7.44 -5.34
CA ARG A 4 -6.48 -7.20 -4.82
C ARG A 4 -6.49 -7.24 -3.29
N LYS A 5 -5.77 -8.17 -2.69
CA LYS A 5 -5.63 -8.22 -1.23
C LYS A 5 -5.02 -6.94 -0.67
N ILE A 6 -3.95 -6.48 -1.30
CA ILE A 6 -3.27 -5.26 -0.87
C ILE A 6 -4.19 -4.05 -1.04
N LEU A 7 -4.86 -3.96 -2.17
CA LEU A 7 -5.77 -2.85 -2.43
C LEU A 7 -6.90 -2.80 -1.40
N HIS A 8 -7.49 -3.95 -1.11
CA HIS A 8 -8.54 -4.05 -0.11
C HIS A 8 -8.05 -3.64 1.27
N TYR A 9 -6.85 -4.09 1.63
CA TYR A 9 -6.22 -3.72 2.90
C TYR A 9 -6.04 -2.20 3.00
N LEU A 10 -5.54 -1.58 1.94
CA LEU A 10 -5.33 -0.14 1.92
C LEU A 10 -6.64 0.62 2.05
N LYS A 11 -7.67 0.21 1.33
CA LYS A 11 -8.98 0.88 1.39
C LYS A 11 -9.58 0.78 2.78
N SER A 12 -9.53 -0.40 3.40
CA SER A 12 -10.06 -0.59 4.75
C SER A 12 -9.31 0.25 5.76
N SER A 13 -7.97 0.33 5.61
CA SER A 13 -7.15 1.10 6.54
C SER A 13 -7.37 2.60 6.38
N LEU A 14 -7.60 3.08 5.16
CA LEU A 14 -7.93 4.48 4.93
C LEU A 14 -9.23 4.86 5.61
N GLU A 15 -10.23 3.97 5.56
CA GLU A 15 -11.51 4.21 6.25
C GLU A 15 -11.30 4.34 7.76
N ALA A 16 -10.28 3.64 8.29
CA ALA A 16 -9.93 3.72 9.70
C ALA A 16 -9.03 4.91 10.03
N GLY A 17 -8.71 5.74 9.04
CA GLY A 17 -7.93 6.96 9.26
C GLY A 17 -6.44 6.83 9.05
N LYS A 18 -5.96 5.72 8.52
CA LYS A 18 -4.53 5.53 8.25
C LYS A 18 -4.18 6.02 6.85
N SER A 19 -3.03 6.71 6.74
CA SER A 19 -2.50 7.19 5.45
C SER A 19 -1.09 6.72 5.17
N TYR A 20 -0.35 6.32 6.20
CA TYR A 20 1.04 5.89 6.06
C TYR A 20 1.16 4.41 6.36
N PHE A 21 1.87 3.69 5.48
CA PHE A 21 1.98 2.25 5.55
C PHE A 21 3.42 1.82 5.33
N LYS A 22 3.91 0.91 6.16
CA LYS A 22 5.21 0.28 5.93
C LYS A 22 4.99 -1.07 5.26
N SER A 23 5.78 -1.35 4.21
CA SER A 23 5.67 -2.61 3.48
C SER A 23 5.74 -3.81 4.41
N LYS A 24 6.62 -3.77 5.42
CA LYS A 24 6.78 -4.90 6.34
C LYS A 24 5.53 -5.17 7.16
N TYR A 25 4.77 -4.14 7.52
CA TYR A 25 3.55 -4.33 8.31
C TYR A 25 2.40 -4.84 7.44
N ILE A 26 2.28 -4.35 6.23
CA ILE A 26 1.31 -4.90 5.28
C ILE A 26 1.60 -6.37 5.03
N ALA A 27 2.87 -6.70 4.81
CA ALA A 27 3.30 -8.06 4.56
C ALA A 27 2.94 -8.97 5.73
N SER A 28 3.21 -8.53 6.96
CA SER A 28 2.90 -9.30 8.16
C SER A 28 1.40 -9.55 8.29
N ASP A 29 0.60 -8.51 8.05
CA ASP A 29 -0.86 -8.62 8.20
C ASP A 29 -1.48 -9.52 7.14
N LEU A 30 -0.91 -9.57 5.95
CA LEU A 30 -1.46 -10.32 4.82
C LEU A 30 -0.77 -11.67 4.57
N GLY A 31 0.26 -11.98 5.35
CA GLY A 31 1.02 -13.21 5.15
C GLY A 31 1.84 -13.21 3.87
N LEU A 32 2.36 -12.04 3.49
CA LEU A 32 3.17 -11.86 2.29
C LEU A 32 4.60 -11.47 2.68
N SER A 33 5.52 -11.48 1.70
CA SER A 33 6.85 -10.95 1.93
C SER A 33 6.85 -9.44 1.71
N PRO A 34 7.74 -8.70 2.39
CA PRO A 34 7.88 -7.27 2.15
C PRO A 34 8.22 -6.95 0.69
N LYS A 35 8.99 -7.83 0.05
CA LYS A 35 9.34 -7.65 -1.36
C LYS A 35 8.12 -7.72 -2.27
N GLU A 36 7.24 -8.70 -2.04
CA GLU A 36 5.98 -8.81 -2.79
C GLU A 36 5.12 -7.57 -2.61
N VAL A 37 5.00 -7.11 -1.38
CA VAL A 37 4.21 -5.92 -1.08
C VAL A 37 4.79 -4.70 -1.79
N GLY A 38 6.09 -4.52 -1.73
CA GLY A 38 6.75 -3.39 -2.38
C GLY A 38 6.56 -3.39 -3.88
N ILE A 39 6.72 -4.54 -4.52
CA ILE A 39 6.54 -4.67 -5.97
C ILE A 39 5.10 -4.34 -6.36
N ASN A 40 4.14 -4.90 -5.63
CA ASN A 40 2.73 -4.69 -5.95
C ASN A 40 2.28 -3.25 -5.67
N LEU A 41 2.80 -2.63 -4.62
CA LEU A 41 2.50 -1.22 -4.36
C LEU A 41 3.06 -0.31 -5.44
N ALA A 42 4.25 -0.61 -5.95
CA ALA A 42 4.83 0.16 -7.04
C ALA A 42 3.96 0.05 -8.30
N ILE A 43 3.46 -1.14 -8.60
CA ILE A 43 2.55 -1.34 -9.75
C ILE A 43 1.25 -0.59 -9.51
N LEU A 44 0.65 -0.73 -8.33
CA LEU A 44 -0.61 -0.05 -8.02
C LEU A 44 -0.47 1.46 -8.04
N SER A 45 0.70 2.00 -7.69
CA SER A 45 0.92 3.44 -7.74
C SER A 45 0.79 3.99 -9.17
N GLU A 46 1.01 3.15 -10.17
CA GLU A 46 0.92 3.56 -11.56
C GLU A 46 -0.46 3.29 -12.17
N ILE A 47 -1.12 2.19 -11.79
CA ILE A 47 -2.34 1.75 -12.47
C ILE A 47 -3.62 1.99 -11.68
N CYS A 48 -3.53 2.25 -10.37
CA CYS A 48 -4.74 2.39 -9.55
C CYS A 48 -5.36 3.77 -9.72
N ASP A 49 -6.63 3.80 -10.11
CA ASP A 49 -7.37 5.05 -10.28
C ASP A 49 -8.07 5.50 -9.01
N GLU A 50 -8.27 4.59 -8.06
CA GLU A 50 -9.03 4.87 -6.85
C GLU A 50 -8.19 5.46 -5.74
N LEU A 51 -6.90 5.13 -5.71
CA LEU A 51 -6.00 5.55 -4.65
C LEU A 51 -4.77 6.21 -5.25
N ASP A 52 -4.27 7.21 -4.55
CA ASP A 52 -3.00 7.84 -4.85
C ASP A 52 -1.96 7.23 -3.91
N ILE A 53 -1.04 6.46 -4.46
CA ILE A 53 -0.04 5.72 -3.70
C ILE A 53 1.33 6.30 -4.01
N MET A 54 2.01 6.79 -2.98
CA MET A 54 3.29 7.45 -3.12
C MET A 54 4.32 6.81 -2.20
N ARG A 55 5.51 6.55 -2.73
CA ARG A 55 6.62 6.10 -1.90
C ARG A 55 7.14 7.29 -1.10
N TRP A 56 7.01 7.20 0.22
CA TRP A 56 7.31 8.33 1.10
C TRP A 56 8.74 8.32 1.63
N SER A 57 9.24 7.14 2.00
CA SER A 57 10.56 7.02 2.60
C SER A 57 11.18 5.68 2.23
N TYR A 58 12.51 5.66 2.13
CA TYR A 58 13.27 4.44 1.80
C TYR A 58 14.08 3.90 2.98
N SER A 59 14.08 4.59 4.12
CA SER A 59 14.91 4.21 5.24
C SER A 59 14.37 2.95 5.94
N ASN A 60 15.25 2.03 6.30
CA ASN A 60 15.00 0.76 7.00
C ASN A 60 13.91 -0.12 6.39
N SER A 61 12.72 0.40 6.22
CA SER A 61 11.67 -0.25 5.44
C SER A 61 10.93 0.83 4.68
N THR A 62 10.48 0.49 3.46
CA THR A 62 9.78 1.45 2.62
C THR A 62 8.46 1.85 3.27
N THR A 63 8.25 3.15 3.41
CA THR A 63 7.00 3.71 3.88
C THR A 63 6.25 4.30 2.70
N TRP A 64 4.96 4.01 2.62
CA TRP A 64 4.10 4.48 1.54
C TRP A 64 3.03 5.40 2.11
N ARG A 65 2.75 6.46 1.39
CA ARG A 65 1.63 7.34 1.71
C ARG A 65 0.51 7.03 0.74
N VAL A 66 -0.68 6.79 1.28
CA VAL A 66 -1.85 6.43 0.48
C VAL A 66 -2.99 7.37 0.83
N THR A 67 -3.61 7.95 -0.19
CA THR A 67 -4.78 8.80 -0.03
C THR A 67 -5.81 8.40 -1.07
N ALA A 68 -7.09 8.67 -0.77
CA ALA A 68 -8.15 8.45 -1.73
C ALA A 68 -8.02 9.50 -2.84
N ARG A 69 -8.07 9.04 -4.09
CA ARG A 69 -8.00 9.97 -5.22
C ARG A 69 -9.36 10.56 -5.47
N ALA A 70 -9.43 11.88 -5.56
CA ALA A 70 -10.67 12.56 -5.92
C ALA A 70 -10.98 12.27 -7.39
N SER A 71 -12.20 11.84 -7.63
CA SER A 71 -12.65 11.56 -8.99
C SER A 71 -13.20 12.82 -9.65
#